data_1a0526c286719b47ee48212eba690b77
#
_entry.id   1a0526c286719b47ee48212eba690b77
#
_cell.length_a   1.000
_cell.length_b   1.000
_cell.length_c   1.000
_cell.angle_alpha   90.00
_cell.angle_beta   90.00
_cell.angle_gamma   90.00
#
_symmetry.space_group_name_H-M   'P 1'
#
loop_
_entity.id
_entity.type
_entity.pdbx_description
1 polymer ?
#
loop_
_entity_poly.entity_id
_entity_poly.type
_entity_poly.pdbx_seq_one_letter_code
_entity_poly.pdbx_strand_id
1 'polypeptide(L)'
;MATIREVAKKAGVSITTVSRILNNDESFEVSAFTKEKVLEAVKQLNYVKKRNKSKISQSNISIIKCFDKKIESDDPYFVSLKINLENNLKRIFSKIKFFNLDDIKKMIKSNEISIFSFTDAIIFIGEVSKEKLKFFKELNKNIICVDVYDTDNFIDYIKFDTKNSVEIVINYILKLNHKKIGLLVGRNKIVKNLVDFREKYFKEIMLKEGLYNEEYVKIGDFSTESGYSMMKEILELEDRPTAIFCGNDSIAMGAYKAIRENKLRIPEDISIIGFNNLKLSKYYTPPLTTIKIDTKLIAQETVNSLVELLEGRRDYHKKVFLPIELIERESCQKI
;
A
#
# COMPACT_ATOMS: atom_id res chain seq x y z
N MET A 1 3.25 -25.87 -20.46
CA MET A 1 3.44 -24.54 -21.08
C MET A 1 4.16 -24.73 -22.41
N ALA A 2 3.64 -24.17 -23.47
CA ALA A 2 4.28 -24.25 -24.78
C ALA A 2 5.67 -23.56 -24.77
N THR A 3 6.59 -24.06 -25.57
CA THR A 3 7.96 -23.54 -25.72
C THR A 3 8.10 -22.77 -27.04
N ILE A 4 9.10 -21.88 -27.13
CA ILE A 4 9.39 -21.15 -28.37
C ILE A 4 9.75 -22.13 -29.53
N ARG A 5 10.27 -23.31 -29.21
CA ARG A 5 10.55 -24.37 -30.19
C ARG A 5 9.26 -24.92 -30.80
N GLU A 6 8.23 -25.11 -30.01
CA GLU A 6 6.93 -25.59 -30.50
C GLU A 6 6.23 -24.53 -31.34
N VAL A 7 6.36 -23.26 -30.98
CA VAL A 7 5.88 -22.14 -31.81
C VAL A 7 6.61 -22.12 -33.17
N ALA A 8 7.91 -22.20 -33.15
CA ALA A 8 8.74 -22.23 -34.35
C ALA A 8 8.36 -23.40 -35.27
N LYS A 9 8.23 -24.61 -34.71
CA LYS A 9 7.79 -25.81 -35.42
C LYS A 9 6.40 -25.63 -36.03
N LYS A 10 5.45 -25.09 -35.27
CA LYS A 10 4.07 -24.88 -35.72
C LYS A 10 3.95 -23.80 -36.80
N ALA A 11 4.72 -22.72 -36.67
CA ALA A 11 4.75 -21.63 -37.66
C ALA A 11 5.62 -21.96 -38.90
N GLY A 12 6.39 -23.04 -38.89
CA GLY A 12 7.28 -23.44 -39.99
C GLY A 12 8.47 -22.49 -40.19
N VAL A 13 9.00 -21.89 -39.10
CA VAL A 13 10.08 -20.90 -39.13
C VAL A 13 11.17 -21.22 -38.11
N SER A 14 12.31 -20.55 -38.21
CA SER A 14 13.38 -20.70 -37.21
C SER A 14 13.00 -20.12 -35.83
N ILE A 15 13.61 -20.65 -34.76
CA ILE A 15 13.46 -20.08 -33.40
C ILE A 15 13.89 -18.61 -33.38
N THR A 16 14.95 -18.28 -34.14
CA THR A 16 15.45 -16.90 -34.26
C THR A 16 14.40 -15.98 -34.89
N THR A 17 13.71 -16.45 -35.95
CA THR A 17 12.61 -15.72 -36.61
C THR A 17 11.49 -15.45 -35.62
N VAL A 18 11.03 -16.48 -34.88
CA VAL A 18 10.01 -16.31 -33.84
C VAL A 18 10.47 -15.31 -32.78
N SER A 19 11.72 -15.44 -32.31
CA SER A 19 12.27 -14.55 -31.28
C SER A 19 12.31 -13.09 -31.73
N ARG A 20 12.74 -12.80 -32.97
CA ARG A 20 12.83 -11.45 -33.53
C ARG A 20 11.45 -10.84 -33.74
N ILE A 21 10.49 -11.60 -34.28
CA ILE A 21 9.10 -11.16 -34.46
C ILE A 21 8.47 -10.82 -33.09
N LEU A 22 8.62 -11.69 -32.09
CA LEU A 22 8.09 -11.46 -30.76
C LEU A 22 8.82 -10.37 -29.95
N ASN A 23 10.01 -9.94 -30.43
CA ASN A 23 10.74 -8.80 -29.85
C ASN A 23 10.44 -7.48 -30.55
N ASN A 24 9.60 -7.47 -31.60
CA ASN A 24 9.40 -6.32 -32.50
C ASN A 24 10.74 -5.73 -32.97
N ASP A 25 11.63 -6.60 -33.44
CA ASP A 25 12.96 -6.18 -33.90
C ASP A 25 12.81 -5.45 -35.26
N GLU A 26 12.91 -4.13 -35.22
CA GLU A 26 12.76 -3.25 -36.39
C GLU A 26 13.87 -3.46 -37.42
N SER A 27 15.01 -4.03 -37.03
CA SER A 27 16.11 -4.35 -37.94
C SER A 27 15.87 -5.66 -38.71
N PHE A 28 14.77 -6.37 -38.42
CA PHE A 28 14.47 -7.67 -39.02
C PHE A 28 13.27 -7.57 -39.95
N GLU A 29 13.58 -7.50 -41.25
CA GLU A 29 12.58 -7.57 -42.31
C GLU A 29 12.02 -8.98 -42.46
N VAL A 30 10.73 -9.12 -42.35
CA VAL A 30 9.99 -10.37 -42.54
C VAL A 30 8.65 -10.10 -43.22
N SER A 31 8.22 -11.00 -44.09
CA SER A 31 6.93 -10.85 -44.77
C SER A 31 5.76 -10.79 -43.78
N ALA A 32 4.72 -9.99 -44.09
CA ALA A 32 3.52 -9.92 -43.30
C ALA A 32 2.90 -11.31 -43.04
N PHE A 33 2.92 -12.17 -44.07
CA PHE A 33 2.43 -13.53 -43.99
C PHE A 33 3.21 -14.40 -42.96
N THR A 34 4.53 -14.25 -42.88
CA THR A 34 5.34 -14.97 -41.89
C THR A 34 5.06 -14.44 -40.47
N LYS A 35 4.90 -13.13 -40.35
CA LYS A 35 4.56 -12.50 -39.06
C LYS A 35 3.22 -13.01 -38.54
N GLU A 36 2.22 -13.07 -39.42
CA GLU A 36 0.86 -13.55 -39.08
C GLU A 36 0.88 -15.03 -38.65
N LYS A 37 1.54 -15.89 -39.40
CA LYS A 37 1.72 -17.31 -39.03
C LYS A 37 2.33 -17.50 -37.64
N VAL A 38 3.34 -16.72 -37.31
CA VAL A 38 3.98 -16.80 -35.98
C VAL A 38 3.02 -16.35 -34.90
N LEU A 39 2.28 -15.23 -35.09
CA LEU A 39 1.32 -14.73 -34.13
C LEU A 39 0.15 -15.70 -33.92
N GLU A 40 -0.31 -16.33 -34.98
CA GLU A 40 -1.37 -17.35 -34.90
C GLU A 40 -0.87 -18.61 -34.15
N ALA A 41 0.34 -19.09 -34.41
CA ALA A 41 0.93 -20.20 -33.68
C ALA A 41 1.11 -19.87 -32.18
N VAL A 42 1.50 -18.65 -31.84
CA VAL A 42 1.59 -18.16 -30.47
C VAL A 42 0.22 -18.24 -29.78
N LYS A 43 -0.84 -17.73 -30.44
CA LYS A 43 -2.22 -17.74 -29.94
C LYS A 43 -2.76 -19.16 -29.73
N GLN A 44 -2.59 -20.03 -30.74
CA GLN A 44 -3.08 -21.43 -30.69
C GLN A 44 -2.38 -22.28 -29.64
N LEU A 45 -1.11 -22.01 -29.35
CA LEU A 45 -0.31 -22.74 -28.34
C LEU A 45 -0.40 -22.08 -26.96
N ASN A 46 -1.14 -20.99 -26.79
CA ASN A 46 -1.11 -20.17 -25.57
C ASN A 46 0.34 -19.92 -25.10
N TYR A 47 1.23 -19.62 -26.06
CA TYR A 47 2.63 -19.40 -25.74
C TYR A 47 2.82 -18.04 -25.10
N VAL A 48 3.28 -18.03 -23.85
CA VAL A 48 3.74 -16.83 -23.17
C VAL A 48 5.25 -16.75 -23.24
N LYS A 49 5.77 -15.71 -23.88
CA LYS A 49 7.19 -15.46 -24.01
C LYS A 49 7.80 -15.20 -22.64
N LYS A 50 8.63 -16.15 -22.16
CA LYS A 50 9.45 -15.89 -20.97
C LYS A 50 10.50 -14.83 -21.33
N ARG A 51 10.38 -13.63 -20.77
CA ARG A 51 11.48 -12.66 -20.81
C ARG A 51 12.69 -13.30 -20.11
N ASN A 52 13.85 -13.30 -20.76
CA ASN A 52 15.09 -13.78 -20.13
C ASN A 52 15.32 -13.03 -18.82
N LYS A 53 15.66 -13.74 -17.74
CA LYS A 53 16.02 -13.14 -16.43
C LYS A 53 17.04 -12.00 -16.57
N SER A 54 17.95 -12.06 -17.54
CA SER A 54 18.92 -11.02 -17.84
C SER A 54 18.30 -9.70 -18.35
N LYS A 55 17.15 -9.74 -19.03
CA LYS A 55 16.45 -8.52 -19.50
C LYS A 55 15.67 -7.82 -18.39
N ILE A 56 15.11 -8.58 -17.44
CA ILE A 56 14.34 -8.00 -16.32
C ILE A 56 15.26 -7.24 -15.37
N SER A 57 16.46 -7.74 -15.10
CA SER A 57 17.42 -7.06 -14.23
C SER A 57 17.84 -5.66 -14.72
N GLN A 58 17.66 -5.40 -16.01
CA GLN A 58 17.97 -4.11 -16.63
C GLN A 58 16.75 -3.18 -16.74
N SER A 59 15.58 -3.62 -16.31
CA SER A 59 14.38 -2.79 -16.35
C SER A 59 14.53 -1.57 -15.46
N ASN A 60 14.03 -0.42 -15.96
CA ASN A 60 14.00 0.85 -15.26
C ASN A 60 12.74 0.91 -14.41
N ILE A 61 12.88 0.98 -13.09
CA ILE A 61 11.76 1.04 -12.16
C ILE A 61 11.71 2.42 -11.52
N SER A 62 10.59 3.10 -11.66
CA SER A 62 10.33 4.39 -11.03
C SER A 62 9.40 4.21 -9.83
N ILE A 63 9.79 4.71 -8.67
CA ILE A 63 9.01 4.64 -7.44
C ILE A 63 8.60 6.05 -7.06
N ILE A 64 7.31 6.30 -6.94
CA ILE A 64 6.74 7.60 -6.59
C ILE A 64 6.18 7.52 -5.18
N LYS A 65 6.80 8.25 -4.25
CA LYS A 65 6.32 8.39 -2.87
C LYS A 65 5.21 9.44 -2.85
N CYS A 66 4.00 9.02 -2.49
CA CYS A 66 2.82 9.87 -2.41
C CYS A 66 2.56 10.41 -1.00
N PHE A 67 3.63 10.64 -0.25
CA PHE A 67 3.63 11.28 1.07
C PHE A 67 4.77 12.29 1.14
N ASP A 68 4.63 13.29 1.99
CA ASP A 68 5.65 14.31 2.17
C ASP A 68 6.72 13.89 3.19
N LYS A 69 7.77 14.71 3.32
CA LYS A 69 8.87 14.45 4.26
C LYS A 69 8.40 14.45 5.72
N LYS A 70 7.35 15.19 6.03
CA LYS A 70 6.81 15.25 7.39
C LYS A 70 6.15 13.91 7.75
N ILE A 71 5.32 13.36 6.88
CA ILE A 71 4.72 12.03 7.07
C ILE A 71 5.82 10.96 7.14
N GLU A 72 6.86 11.05 6.32
CA GLU A 72 8.00 10.11 6.34
C GLU A 72 8.73 10.15 7.69
N SER A 73 8.82 11.32 8.36
CA SER A 73 9.43 11.45 9.70
C SER A 73 8.51 11.01 10.83
N ASP A 74 7.21 11.29 10.70
CA ASP A 74 6.24 11.14 11.79
C ASP A 74 5.62 9.74 11.84
N ASP A 75 5.60 9.00 10.70
CA ASP A 75 5.14 7.62 10.65
C ASP A 75 6.24 6.65 10.17
N PRO A 76 6.93 5.95 11.08
CA PRO A 76 7.96 4.96 10.75
C PRO A 76 7.47 3.80 9.86
N TYR A 77 6.17 3.62 9.70
CA TYR A 77 5.59 2.62 8.80
C TYR A 77 6.05 2.84 7.35
N PHE A 78 5.92 4.06 6.82
CA PHE A 78 6.31 4.37 5.44
C PHE A 78 7.82 4.26 5.23
N VAL A 79 8.62 4.61 6.24
CA VAL A 79 10.08 4.40 6.21
C VAL A 79 10.41 2.90 6.11
N SER A 80 9.77 2.08 6.93
CA SER A 80 9.94 0.62 6.92
C SER A 80 9.52 0.00 5.58
N LEU A 81 8.36 0.40 5.05
CA LEU A 81 7.86 -0.07 3.76
C LEU A 81 8.83 0.27 2.62
N LYS A 82 9.28 1.53 2.55
CA LYS A 82 10.25 2.01 1.55
C LYS A 82 11.55 1.20 1.61
N ILE A 83 12.13 1.02 2.80
CA ILE A 83 13.39 0.27 2.98
C ILE A 83 13.20 -1.19 2.54
N ASN A 84 12.13 -1.85 2.95
CA ASN A 84 11.87 -3.23 2.58
C ASN A 84 11.65 -3.38 1.06
N LEU A 85 10.91 -2.46 0.45
CA LEU A 85 10.69 -2.45 -1.00
C LEU A 85 11.99 -2.21 -1.77
N GLU A 86 12.79 -1.23 -1.36
CA GLU A 86 14.08 -0.93 -1.98
C GLU A 86 15.02 -2.13 -1.90
N ASN A 87 15.13 -2.77 -0.74
CA ASN A 87 15.97 -3.96 -0.55
C ASN A 87 15.54 -5.13 -1.43
N ASN A 88 14.24 -5.39 -1.57
CA ASN A 88 13.74 -6.45 -2.42
C ASN A 88 13.92 -6.12 -3.92
N LEU A 89 13.68 -4.90 -4.34
CA LEU A 89 13.87 -4.46 -5.72
C LEU A 89 15.35 -4.54 -6.14
N LYS A 90 16.29 -4.09 -5.31
CA LYS A 90 17.73 -4.11 -5.59
C LYS A 90 18.30 -5.51 -5.78
N ARG A 91 17.62 -6.57 -5.31
CA ARG A 91 18.01 -7.97 -5.56
C ARG A 91 17.74 -8.41 -7.00
N ILE A 92 16.86 -7.72 -7.71
CA ILE A 92 16.39 -8.12 -9.04
C ILE A 92 16.72 -7.07 -10.10
N PHE A 93 16.57 -5.78 -9.77
CA PHE A 93 16.67 -4.66 -10.69
C PHE A 93 17.90 -3.81 -10.41
N SER A 94 18.63 -3.47 -11.46
CA SER A 94 19.83 -2.62 -11.37
C SER A 94 19.52 -1.12 -11.46
N LYS A 95 18.36 -0.75 -12.00
CA LYS A 95 17.97 0.63 -12.28
C LYS A 95 16.67 1.00 -11.57
N ILE A 96 16.80 1.60 -10.39
CA ILE A 96 15.69 2.02 -9.54
C ILE A 96 15.83 3.50 -9.26
N LYS A 97 14.76 4.28 -9.46
CA LYS A 97 14.72 5.70 -9.14
C LYS A 97 13.55 6.01 -8.21
N PHE A 98 13.81 6.81 -7.19
CA PHE A 98 12.78 7.31 -6.27
C PHE A 98 12.47 8.76 -6.58
N PHE A 99 11.17 9.07 -6.60
CA PHE A 99 10.64 10.41 -6.76
C PHE A 99 9.70 10.72 -5.61
N ASN A 100 9.66 11.95 -5.15
CA ASN A 100 8.64 12.44 -4.24
C ASN A 100 7.63 13.33 -5.01
N LEU A 101 6.58 13.77 -4.36
CA LEU A 101 5.54 14.57 -5.03
C LEU A 101 6.06 15.94 -5.52
N ASP A 102 7.05 16.52 -4.87
CA ASP A 102 7.61 17.80 -5.30
C ASP A 102 8.50 17.64 -6.53
N ASP A 103 9.20 16.49 -6.64
CA ASP A 103 9.92 16.14 -7.88
C ASP A 103 8.94 16.03 -9.04
N ILE A 104 7.83 15.33 -8.85
CA ILE A 104 6.77 15.21 -9.89
C ILE A 104 6.22 16.58 -10.29
N LYS A 105 5.92 17.47 -9.31
CA LYS A 105 5.44 18.82 -9.60
C LYS A 105 6.44 19.62 -10.42
N LYS A 106 7.75 19.53 -10.09
CA LYS A 106 8.82 20.19 -10.85
C LYS A 106 8.90 19.64 -12.27
N MET A 107 8.89 18.31 -12.44
CA MET A 107 8.96 17.65 -13.75
C MET A 107 7.77 17.97 -14.65
N ILE A 108 6.57 18.15 -14.10
CA ILE A 108 5.41 18.62 -14.86
C ILE A 108 5.66 20.05 -15.37
N LYS A 109 6.20 20.94 -14.53
CA LYS A 109 6.49 22.34 -14.90
C LYS A 109 7.60 22.46 -15.93
N SER A 110 8.63 21.60 -15.85
CA SER A 110 9.76 21.59 -16.81
C SER A 110 9.51 20.75 -18.06
N ASN A 111 8.31 20.16 -18.20
CA ASN A 111 7.95 19.24 -19.30
C ASN A 111 8.81 17.97 -19.38
N GLU A 112 9.42 17.56 -18.26
CA GLU A 112 10.27 16.36 -18.17
C GLU A 112 9.50 15.10 -17.76
N ILE A 113 8.19 15.23 -17.56
CA ILE A 113 7.33 14.14 -17.09
C ILE A 113 7.30 12.94 -18.04
N SER A 114 7.62 13.16 -19.31
CA SER A 114 7.72 12.12 -20.34
C SER A 114 8.75 11.02 -20.02
N ILE A 115 9.67 11.25 -19.08
CA ILE A 115 10.62 10.22 -18.62
C ILE A 115 9.91 8.95 -18.14
N PHE A 116 8.67 9.09 -17.63
CA PHE A 116 7.87 7.95 -17.18
C PHE A 116 7.36 7.06 -18.32
N SER A 117 7.34 7.54 -19.56
CA SER A 117 7.07 6.74 -20.76
C SER A 117 8.24 5.80 -21.10
N PHE A 118 9.45 6.12 -20.65
CA PHE A 118 10.66 5.33 -20.86
C PHE A 118 11.02 4.44 -19.67
N THR A 119 10.23 4.47 -18.60
CA THR A 119 10.38 3.51 -17.49
C THR A 119 9.60 2.23 -17.80
N ASP A 120 10.11 1.07 -17.36
CA ASP A 120 9.44 -0.20 -17.62
C ASP A 120 8.25 -0.41 -16.67
N ALA A 121 8.29 0.17 -15.48
CA ALA A 121 7.17 0.17 -14.55
C ALA A 121 7.22 1.32 -13.55
N ILE A 122 6.05 1.68 -13.01
CA ILE A 122 5.88 2.69 -11.97
C ILE A 122 5.24 2.06 -10.74
N ILE A 123 5.84 2.32 -9.56
CA ILE A 123 5.28 1.91 -8.27
C ILE A 123 4.89 3.16 -7.51
N PHE A 124 3.63 3.29 -7.13
CA PHE A 124 3.15 4.31 -6.20
C PHE A 124 3.12 3.75 -4.79
N ILE A 125 3.60 4.51 -3.80
CA ILE A 125 3.52 4.19 -2.38
C ILE A 125 2.74 5.28 -1.66
N GLY A 126 1.65 4.92 -0.97
CA GLY A 126 0.77 5.84 -0.27
C GLY A 126 -0.24 6.51 -1.21
N GLU A 127 -1.01 7.44 -0.67
CA GLU A 127 -2.21 7.99 -1.28
C GLU A 127 -1.97 8.77 -2.58
N VAL A 128 -2.63 8.37 -3.64
CA VAL A 128 -2.61 9.03 -4.95
C VAL A 128 -4.02 9.29 -5.47
N SER A 129 -4.26 10.48 -6.06
CA SER A 129 -5.57 10.79 -6.61
C SER A 129 -5.86 10.06 -7.93
N LYS A 130 -7.16 9.84 -8.22
CA LYS A 130 -7.62 9.20 -9.45
C LYS A 130 -7.10 9.90 -10.71
N GLU A 131 -7.10 11.23 -10.70
CA GLU A 131 -6.65 12.05 -11.84
C GLU A 131 -5.15 11.81 -12.12
N LYS A 132 -4.32 11.74 -11.07
CA LYS A 132 -2.89 11.44 -11.22
C LYS A 132 -2.68 10.02 -11.73
N LEU A 133 -3.39 9.03 -11.19
CA LEU A 133 -3.30 7.65 -11.67
C LEU A 133 -3.69 7.56 -13.15
N LYS A 134 -4.79 8.22 -13.56
CA LYS A 134 -5.21 8.26 -14.96
C LYS A 134 -4.12 8.87 -15.85
N PHE A 135 -3.53 9.99 -15.44
CA PHE A 135 -2.44 10.64 -16.17
C PHE A 135 -1.22 9.71 -16.34
N PHE A 136 -0.76 9.07 -15.25
CA PHE A 136 0.39 8.16 -15.34
C PHE A 136 0.09 6.90 -16.14
N LYS A 137 -1.16 6.44 -16.18
CA LYS A 137 -1.60 5.30 -16.97
C LYS A 137 -1.50 5.56 -18.48
N GLU A 138 -1.66 6.81 -18.93
CA GLU A 138 -1.43 7.21 -20.31
C GLU A 138 0.07 7.16 -20.67
N LEU A 139 0.95 7.37 -19.69
CA LEU A 139 2.41 7.31 -19.88
C LEU A 139 2.97 5.90 -19.76
N ASN A 140 2.40 5.06 -18.90
CA ASN A 140 2.91 3.72 -18.63
C ASN A 140 1.80 2.74 -18.27
N LYS A 141 1.85 1.53 -18.85
CA LYS A 141 0.84 0.48 -18.62
C LYS A 141 1.13 -0.37 -17.38
N ASN A 142 2.40 -0.44 -16.94
CA ASN A 142 2.82 -1.27 -15.83
C ASN A 142 2.85 -0.43 -14.55
N ILE A 143 1.71 -0.29 -13.90
CA ILE A 143 1.57 0.47 -12.65
C ILE A 143 1.18 -0.47 -11.53
N ILE A 144 1.85 -0.33 -10.39
CA ILE A 144 1.50 -0.99 -9.13
C ILE A 144 1.29 0.08 -8.06
N CYS A 145 0.17 0.00 -7.37
CA CYS A 145 -0.15 0.85 -6.24
C CYS A 145 0.01 0.07 -4.95
N VAL A 146 0.82 0.61 -4.03
CA VAL A 146 1.12 0.00 -2.74
C VAL A 146 0.54 0.87 -1.64
N ASP A 147 -0.34 0.30 -0.84
CA ASP A 147 -1.04 0.99 0.25
C ASP A 147 -1.78 2.26 -0.23
N VAL A 148 -2.50 2.11 -1.33
CA VAL A 148 -3.30 3.15 -1.97
C VAL A 148 -4.77 2.78 -1.90
N TYR A 149 -5.66 3.76 -1.82
CA TYR A 149 -7.09 3.52 -1.97
C TYR A 149 -7.40 3.00 -3.38
N ASP A 150 -8.22 1.95 -3.40
CA ASP A 150 -8.64 1.31 -4.64
C ASP A 150 -9.54 2.22 -5.47
N THR A 151 -9.04 2.69 -6.58
CA THR A 151 -9.72 3.65 -7.44
C THR A 151 -9.89 3.19 -8.89
N ASP A 152 -9.20 2.12 -9.32
CA ASP A 152 -9.20 1.68 -10.71
C ASP A 152 -9.05 0.15 -10.81
N ASN A 153 -9.83 -0.50 -11.68
CA ASN A 153 -9.74 -1.95 -11.91
C ASN A 153 -8.62 -2.36 -12.89
N PHE A 154 -7.93 -1.39 -13.48
CA PHE A 154 -6.91 -1.60 -14.49
C PHE A 154 -5.49 -1.29 -13.99
N ILE A 155 -5.26 -1.43 -12.68
CA ILE A 155 -3.98 -1.22 -12.01
C ILE A 155 -3.86 -2.30 -10.92
N ASP A 156 -2.64 -2.76 -10.66
CA ASP A 156 -2.38 -3.65 -9.55
C ASP A 156 -2.38 -2.90 -8.22
N TYR A 157 -3.04 -3.48 -7.22
CA TYR A 157 -3.05 -2.97 -5.85
C TYR A 157 -2.53 -4.02 -4.89
N ILE A 158 -1.55 -3.64 -4.08
CA ILE A 158 -1.00 -4.44 -2.99
C ILE A 158 -1.22 -3.68 -1.69
N LYS A 159 -2.05 -4.21 -0.81
CA LYS A 159 -2.37 -3.57 0.47
C LYS A 159 -2.83 -4.59 1.50
N PHE A 160 -2.98 -4.15 2.74
CA PHE A 160 -3.64 -4.93 3.77
C PHE A 160 -5.18 -4.71 3.73
N ASP A 161 -5.94 -5.63 4.33
CA ASP A 161 -7.39 -5.50 4.42
C ASP A 161 -7.78 -4.55 5.56
N THR A 162 -7.93 -3.27 5.22
CA THR A 162 -8.28 -2.22 6.19
C THR A 162 -9.64 -2.46 6.84
N LYS A 163 -10.64 -2.96 6.09
CA LYS A 163 -11.96 -3.23 6.65
C LYS A 163 -11.88 -4.31 7.71
N ASN A 164 -11.29 -5.43 7.37
CA ASN A 164 -11.10 -6.55 8.30
C ASN A 164 -10.28 -6.14 9.52
N SER A 165 -9.25 -5.28 9.35
CA SER A 165 -8.45 -4.81 10.49
C SER A 165 -9.27 -3.97 11.48
N VAL A 166 -10.15 -3.09 11.00
CA VAL A 166 -11.06 -2.32 11.86
C VAL A 166 -12.09 -3.24 12.53
N GLU A 167 -12.64 -4.20 11.79
CA GLU A 167 -13.56 -5.21 12.36
C GLU A 167 -12.90 -6.01 13.49
N ILE A 168 -11.65 -6.44 13.33
CA ILE A 168 -10.89 -7.16 14.38
C ILE A 168 -10.71 -6.27 15.61
N VAL A 169 -10.31 -5.01 15.45
CA VAL A 169 -10.12 -4.07 16.56
C VAL A 169 -11.42 -3.87 17.33
N ILE A 170 -12.51 -3.54 16.64
CA ILE A 170 -13.80 -3.28 17.31
C ILE A 170 -14.32 -4.53 17.98
N ASN A 171 -14.30 -5.70 17.33
CA ASN A 171 -14.72 -6.95 17.93
C ASN A 171 -13.89 -7.31 19.18
N TYR A 172 -12.59 -7.04 19.17
CA TYR A 172 -11.74 -7.24 20.33
C TYR A 172 -12.15 -6.33 21.50
N ILE A 173 -12.36 -5.04 21.25
CA ILE A 173 -12.79 -4.07 22.25
C ILE A 173 -14.18 -4.45 22.84
N LEU A 174 -15.12 -4.87 21.97
CA LEU A 174 -16.46 -5.31 22.40
C LEU A 174 -16.42 -6.59 23.25
N LYS A 175 -15.51 -7.54 22.95
CA LYS A 175 -15.27 -8.74 23.79
C LYS A 175 -14.73 -8.39 25.18
N LEU A 176 -14.06 -7.28 25.31
CA LEU A 176 -13.61 -6.73 26.60
C LEU A 176 -14.73 -5.93 27.32
N ASN A 177 -15.96 -5.97 26.84
CA ASN A 177 -17.17 -5.30 27.33
C ASN A 177 -17.21 -3.77 27.18
N HIS A 178 -16.27 -3.14 26.50
CA HIS A 178 -16.35 -1.71 26.22
C HIS A 178 -17.53 -1.39 25.29
N LYS A 179 -18.31 -0.36 25.64
CA LYS A 179 -19.42 0.16 24.83
C LYS A 179 -19.16 1.60 24.36
N LYS A 180 -18.36 2.34 25.08
CA LYS A 180 -17.92 3.71 24.74
C LYS A 180 -16.53 3.61 24.11
N ILE A 181 -16.49 3.64 22.77
CA ILE A 181 -15.28 3.41 21.98
C ILE A 181 -14.99 4.67 21.16
N GLY A 182 -13.79 5.24 21.34
CA GLY A 182 -13.34 6.40 20.58
C GLY A 182 -12.38 6.04 19.46
N LEU A 183 -12.23 6.95 18.51
CA LEU A 183 -11.29 6.87 17.40
C LEU A 183 -10.43 8.14 17.33
N LEU A 184 -9.12 7.96 17.31
CA LEU A 184 -8.16 9.01 16.96
C LEU A 184 -7.50 8.66 15.62
N VAL A 185 -7.74 9.43 14.58
CA VAL A 185 -7.26 9.09 13.23
C VAL A 185 -6.68 10.30 12.50
N GLY A 186 -5.67 10.06 11.67
CA GLY A 186 -5.11 11.07 10.80
C GLY A 186 -5.81 11.11 9.44
N ARG A 187 -5.85 12.28 8.81
CA ARG A 187 -6.18 12.43 7.39
C ARG A 187 -4.96 12.92 6.61
N ASN A 188 -4.76 12.34 5.44
CA ASN A 188 -3.72 12.81 4.54
C ASN A 188 -4.16 14.12 3.87
N LYS A 189 -3.37 15.18 4.02
CA LYS A 189 -3.64 16.50 3.42
C LYS A 189 -3.32 16.58 1.93
N ILE A 190 -2.65 15.57 1.38
CA ILE A 190 -2.18 15.56 -0.03
C ILE A 190 -3.34 15.30 -0.99
N VAL A 191 -4.28 14.46 -0.60
CA VAL A 191 -5.50 14.19 -1.38
C VAL A 191 -6.67 14.85 -0.66
N LYS A 192 -7.15 15.98 -1.20
CA LYS A 192 -8.27 16.73 -0.62
C LYS A 192 -9.52 15.84 -0.50
N ASN A 193 -10.24 15.99 0.60
CA ASN A 193 -11.51 15.30 0.89
C ASN A 193 -11.41 13.76 0.95
N LEU A 194 -10.23 13.21 1.06
CA LEU A 194 -10.07 11.78 1.26
C LEU A 194 -10.30 11.44 2.73
N VAL A 195 -11.35 10.69 3.00
CA VAL A 195 -11.64 10.12 4.32
C VAL A 195 -10.79 8.88 4.50
N ASP A 196 -10.09 8.77 5.63
CA ASP A 196 -9.32 7.55 5.93
C ASP A 196 -10.27 6.35 6.06
N PHE A 197 -9.89 5.21 5.50
CA PHE A 197 -10.77 4.03 5.53
C PHE A 197 -10.99 3.47 6.93
N ARG A 198 -10.04 3.68 7.87
CA ARG A 198 -10.24 3.32 9.28
C ARG A 198 -11.37 4.14 9.89
N GLU A 199 -11.43 5.44 9.60
CA GLU A 199 -12.54 6.32 10.00
C GLU A 199 -13.87 5.85 9.39
N LYS A 200 -13.88 5.61 8.08
CA LYS A 200 -15.06 5.14 7.36
C LYS A 200 -15.62 3.84 7.95
N TYR A 201 -14.76 2.81 8.06
CA TYR A 201 -15.21 1.50 8.55
C TYR A 201 -15.50 1.51 10.03
N PHE A 202 -14.80 2.29 10.85
CA PHE A 202 -15.15 2.52 12.24
C PHE A 202 -16.58 3.06 12.36
N LYS A 203 -16.92 4.12 11.62
CA LYS A 203 -18.26 4.69 11.60
C LYS A 203 -19.31 3.69 11.16
N GLU A 204 -19.07 2.97 10.07
CA GLU A 204 -20.00 1.95 9.54
C GLU A 204 -20.28 0.86 10.58
N ILE A 205 -19.24 0.33 11.24
CA ILE A 205 -19.38 -0.76 12.21
C ILE A 205 -20.05 -0.25 13.49
N MET A 206 -19.62 0.90 14.03
CA MET A 206 -20.17 1.46 15.26
C MET A 206 -21.63 1.88 15.10
N LEU A 207 -22.05 2.35 13.92
CA LEU A 207 -23.45 2.61 13.60
C LEU A 207 -24.28 1.31 13.58
N LYS A 208 -23.73 0.23 12.99
CA LYS A 208 -24.38 -1.07 12.96
C LYS A 208 -24.58 -1.66 14.36
N GLU A 209 -23.62 -1.44 15.24
CA GLU A 209 -23.69 -1.89 16.65
C GLU A 209 -24.55 -0.95 17.52
N GLY A 210 -25.02 0.19 16.99
CA GLY A 210 -25.79 1.19 17.76
C GLY A 210 -24.94 1.95 18.80
N LEU A 211 -23.63 1.98 18.63
CA LEU A 211 -22.66 2.55 19.58
C LEU A 211 -21.88 3.77 19.04
N TYR A 212 -22.22 4.25 17.85
CA TYR A 212 -21.51 5.40 17.27
C TYR A 212 -21.81 6.69 18.04
N ASN A 213 -20.75 7.36 18.49
CA ASN A 213 -20.82 8.71 19.03
C ASN A 213 -19.79 9.58 18.30
N GLU A 214 -20.25 10.65 17.66
CA GLU A 214 -19.39 11.56 16.89
C GLU A 214 -18.39 12.32 17.76
N GLU A 215 -18.74 12.63 19.01
CA GLU A 215 -17.86 13.31 19.96
C GLU A 215 -16.61 12.49 20.30
N TYR A 216 -16.69 11.16 20.19
CA TYR A 216 -15.59 10.24 20.45
C TYR A 216 -14.64 10.07 19.26
N VAL A 217 -14.93 10.71 18.12
CA VAL A 217 -14.09 10.66 16.91
C VAL A 217 -13.32 11.96 16.77
N LYS A 218 -11.98 11.87 16.83
CA LYS A 218 -11.10 13.02 16.61
C LYS A 218 -10.23 12.80 15.41
N ILE A 219 -10.12 13.84 14.59
CA ILE A 219 -9.43 13.80 13.30
C ILE A 219 -8.30 14.82 13.31
N GLY A 220 -7.09 14.34 13.04
CA GLY A 220 -5.89 15.17 12.96
C GLY A 220 -4.98 14.76 11.82
N ASP A 221 -3.68 14.70 12.07
CA ASP A 221 -2.71 14.04 11.20
C ASP A 221 -2.15 12.76 11.88
N PHE A 222 -1.23 12.06 11.22
CA PHE A 222 -0.70 10.79 11.72
C PHE A 222 0.46 10.93 12.72
N SER A 223 0.71 12.14 13.23
CA SER A 223 1.83 12.44 14.13
C SER A 223 1.52 12.13 15.60
N THR A 224 2.57 12.02 16.39
CA THR A 224 2.49 11.88 17.84
C THR A 224 1.88 13.13 18.49
N GLU A 225 2.21 14.32 17.99
CA GLU A 225 1.66 15.60 18.46
C GLU A 225 0.16 15.68 18.24
N SER A 226 -0.29 15.22 17.08
CA SER A 226 -1.72 15.16 16.78
C SER A 226 -2.44 14.18 17.69
N GLY A 227 -1.85 13.00 17.95
CA GLY A 227 -2.38 12.02 18.89
C GLY A 227 -2.53 12.59 20.30
N TYR A 228 -1.54 13.37 20.76
CA TYR A 228 -1.60 14.06 22.04
C TYR A 228 -2.74 15.08 22.10
N SER A 229 -2.87 15.93 21.07
CA SER A 229 -3.91 16.97 21.02
C SER A 229 -5.31 16.37 20.95
N MET A 230 -5.53 15.39 20.06
CA MET A 230 -6.81 14.68 19.94
C MET A 230 -7.21 13.98 21.24
N MET A 231 -6.26 13.35 21.94
CA MET A 231 -6.57 12.71 23.21
C MET A 231 -6.94 13.71 24.30
N LYS A 232 -6.32 14.90 24.34
CA LYS A 232 -6.72 15.95 25.27
C LYS A 232 -8.17 16.37 25.06
N GLU A 233 -8.61 16.53 23.81
CA GLU A 233 -10.02 16.83 23.50
C GLU A 233 -10.97 15.71 23.99
N ILE A 234 -10.57 14.45 23.89
CA ILE A 234 -11.34 13.31 24.43
C ILE A 234 -11.41 13.37 25.96
N LEU A 235 -10.32 13.76 26.62
CA LEU A 235 -10.26 13.82 28.08
C LEU A 235 -11.06 14.98 28.68
N GLU A 236 -11.40 15.99 27.89
CA GLU A 236 -12.28 17.11 28.28
C GLU A 236 -13.78 16.75 28.26
N LEU A 237 -14.17 15.62 27.64
CA LEU A 237 -15.55 15.19 27.61
C LEU A 237 -16.02 14.73 29.01
N GLU A 238 -17.21 15.13 29.42
CA GLU A 238 -17.85 14.65 30.66
C GLU A 238 -18.10 13.13 30.59
N ASP A 239 -18.65 12.69 29.46
CA ASP A 239 -18.88 11.27 29.17
C ASP A 239 -17.81 10.75 28.21
N ARG A 240 -16.74 10.18 28.73
CA ARG A 240 -15.56 9.75 27.98
C ARG A 240 -15.68 8.31 27.50
N PRO A 241 -15.05 7.98 26.35
CA PRO A 241 -14.86 6.58 25.95
C PRO A 241 -13.94 5.85 26.92
N THR A 242 -14.21 4.56 27.11
CA THR A 242 -13.40 3.66 27.96
C THR A 242 -12.33 2.90 27.17
N ALA A 243 -12.42 2.93 25.84
CA ALA A 243 -11.41 2.39 24.95
C ALA A 243 -11.21 3.32 23.74
N ILE A 244 -9.98 3.44 23.28
CA ILE A 244 -9.59 4.28 22.15
C ILE A 244 -8.88 3.43 21.10
N PHE A 245 -9.38 3.47 19.88
CA PHE A 245 -8.67 3.00 18.70
C PHE A 245 -7.86 4.15 18.09
N CYS A 246 -6.54 4.00 18.05
CA CYS A 246 -5.62 4.94 17.42
C CYS A 246 -5.27 4.47 16.00
N GLY A 247 -5.41 5.35 15.02
CA GLY A 247 -5.18 5.07 13.60
C GLY A 247 -3.74 4.63 13.27
N ASN A 248 -2.77 4.93 14.13
CA ASN A 248 -1.42 4.34 14.11
C ASN A 248 -0.78 4.36 15.51
N ASP A 249 0.36 3.69 15.66
CA ASP A 249 1.09 3.62 16.93
C ASP A 249 1.71 4.98 17.34
N SER A 250 2.02 5.87 16.39
CA SER A 250 2.51 7.22 16.69
C SER A 250 1.41 8.07 17.36
N ILE A 251 0.18 8.01 16.86
CA ILE A 251 -0.99 8.62 17.51
C ILE A 251 -1.18 8.05 18.92
N ALA A 252 -1.07 6.71 19.08
CA ALA A 252 -1.17 6.06 20.38
C ALA A 252 -0.11 6.57 21.36
N MET A 253 1.14 6.81 20.91
CA MET A 253 2.18 7.39 21.75
C MET A 253 1.79 8.77 22.30
N GLY A 254 1.23 9.62 21.46
CA GLY A 254 0.71 10.92 21.88
C GLY A 254 -0.43 10.79 22.89
N ALA A 255 -1.37 9.87 22.62
CA ALA A 255 -2.49 9.59 23.52
C ALA A 255 -2.00 9.10 24.90
N TYR A 256 -1.01 8.21 24.95
CA TYR A 256 -0.37 7.78 26.22
C TYR A 256 0.13 8.96 27.06
N LYS A 257 0.80 9.91 26.40
CA LYS A 257 1.33 11.09 27.09
C LYS A 257 0.19 11.92 27.67
N ALA A 258 -0.86 12.21 26.90
CA ALA A 258 -2.01 12.99 27.34
C ALA A 258 -2.76 12.33 28.53
N ILE A 259 -2.96 11.01 28.49
CA ILE A 259 -3.61 10.22 29.54
C ILE A 259 -2.80 10.31 30.83
N ARG A 260 -1.47 10.11 30.77
CA ARG A 260 -0.59 10.14 31.95
C ARG A 260 -0.51 11.53 32.58
N GLU A 261 -0.46 12.58 31.77
CA GLU A 261 -0.48 13.98 32.28
C GLU A 261 -1.77 14.30 33.04
N ASN A 262 -2.89 13.66 32.66
CA ASN A 262 -4.17 13.75 33.35
C ASN A 262 -4.31 12.74 34.52
N LYS A 263 -3.19 12.09 34.92
CA LYS A 263 -3.12 11.14 36.03
C LYS A 263 -4.05 9.91 35.86
N LEU A 264 -4.41 9.60 34.64
CA LEU A 264 -5.16 8.40 34.29
C LEU A 264 -4.20 7.27 33.93
N ARG A 265 -4.69 6.04 34.09
CA ARG A 265 -3.90 4.81 33.89
C ARG A 265 -4.38 4.07 32.65
N ILE A 266 -3.45 3.44 31.99
CA ILE A 266 -3.66 2.51 30.90
C ILE A 266 -3.25 1.13 31.40
N PRO A 267 -4.12 0.13 31.32
CA PRO A 267 -5.47 0.13 30.74
C PRO A 267 -6.60 0.46 31.73
N GLU A 268 -6.33 0.69 33.03
CA GLU A 268 -7.32 0.68 34.12
C GLU A 268 -8.41 1.75 33.95
N ASP A 269 -8.06 2.91 33.46
CA ASP A 269 -9.01 4.02 33.25
C ASP A 269 -9.43 4.14 31.77
N ILE A 270 -8.50 3.82 30.83
CA ILE A 270 -8.75 3.86 29.38
C ILE A 270 -7.88 2.80 28.70
N SER A 271 -8.52 1.89 27.94
CA SER A 271 -7.85 0.93 27.06
C SER A 271 -7.41 1.61 25.75
N ILE A 272 -6.20 1.29 25.25
CA ILE A 272 -5.65 1.86 24.02
C ILE A 272 -5.24 0.76 23.05
N ILE A 273 -5.68 0.89 21.80
CA ILE A 273 -5.23 0.02 20.70
C ILE A 273 -4.61 0.86 19.60
N GLY A 274 -3.43 0.45 19.13
CA GLY A 274 -2.70 1.06 18.02
C GLY A 274 -2.89 0.34 16.68
N PHE A 275 -2.07 0.75 15.72
CA PHE A 275 -2.06 0.20 14.37
C PHE A 275 -0.66 0.34 13.77
N ASN A 276 -0.16 -0.65 13.04
CA ASN A 276 1.12 -0.86 12.37
C ASN A 276 2.09 -1.79 13.12
N ASN A 277 1.98 -1.97 14.43
CA ASN A 277 2.93 -2.70 15.28
C ASN A 277 4.39 -2.21 15.08
N LEU A 278 4.59 -0.91 15.27
CA LEU A 278 5.92 -0.31 15.23
C LEU A 278 6.84 -0.99 16.25
N LYS A 279 8.14 -1.01 15.95
CA LYS A 279 9.13 -1.66 16.85
C LYS A 279 9.12 -1.12 18.28
N LEU A 280 8.71 0.14 18.47
CA LEU A 280 8.62 0.79 19.76
C LEU A 280 7.36 0.43 20.54
N SER A 281 6.26 -0.02 19.91
CA SER A 281 4.97 -0.28 20.58
C SER A 281 5.06 -1.31 21.71
N LYS A 282 6.00 -2.26 21.64
CA LYS A 282 6.26 -3.23 22.74
C LYS A 282 7.01 -2.64 23.94
N TYR A 283 7.55 -1.44 23.80
CA TYR A 283 8.28 -0.73 24.86
C TYR A 283 7.48 0.43 25.46
N TYR A 284 6.24 0.62 25.04
CA TYR A 284 5.34 1.54 25.73
C TYR A 284 5.06 1.02 27.14
N THR A 285 4.60 1.87 28.01
CA THR A 285 4.27 1.50 29.39
C THR A 285 2.82 1.87 29.69
N PRO A 286 1.92 0.87 29.69
CA PRO A 286 2.15 -0.55 29.38
C PRO A 286 2.42 -0.81 27.88
N PRO A 287 2.93 -2.02 27.49
CA PRO A 287 3.10 -2.41 26.09
C PRO A 287 1.80 -2.32 25.29
N LEU A 288 1.87 -1.73 24.08
CA LEU A 288 0.70 -1.39 23.25
C LEU A 288 0.15 -2.60 22.49
N THR A 289 -1.13 -2.92 22.69
CA THR A 289 -1.93 -3.80 21.82
C THR A 289 -2.14 -3.09 20.48
N THR A 290 -1.89 -3.76 19.33
CA THR A 290 -1.87 -3.10 18.04
C THR A 290 -2.12 -4.09 16.90
N ILE A 291 -2.59 -3.59 15.75
CA ILE A 291 -2.65 -4.37 14.50
C ILE A 291 -1.26 -4.39 13.86
N LYS A 292 -0.76 -5.59 13.57
CA LYS A 292 0.48 -5.78 12.82
C LYS A 292 0.23 -5.70 11.32
N ILE A 293 0.94 -4.78 10.67
CA ILE A 293 1.05 -4.70 9.21
C ILE A 293 2.48 -5.12 8.82
N ASP A 294 2.59 -6.21 8.07
CA ASP A 294 3.89 -6.74 7.66
C ASP A 294 4.39 -6.03 6.37
N THR A 295 5.18 -4.97 6.57
CA THR A 295 5.79 -4.23 5.46
C THR A 295 6.78 -5.04 4.63
N LYS A 296 7.34 -6.14 5.17
CA LYS A 296 8.22 -7.05 4.42
C LYS A 296 7.39 -7.87 3.43
N LEU A 297 6.24 -8.36 3.89
CA LEU A 297 5.33 -9.13 3.04
C LEU A 297 4.74 -8.25 1.94
N ILE A 298 4.35 -6.99 2.26
CA ILE A 298 3.90 -6.01 1.25
C ILE A 298 4.98 -5.80 0.19
N ALA A 299 6.22 -5.55 0.61
CA ALA A 299 7.34 -5.33 -0.30
C ALA A 299 7.63 -6.57 -1.18
N GLN A 300 7.59 -7.76 -0.59
CA GLN A 300 7.82 -9.02 -1.32
C GLN A 300 6.75 -9.24 -2.40
N GLU A 301 5.47 -9.07 -2.05
CA GLU A 301 4.36 -9.27 -2.99
C GLU A 301 4.34 -8.19 -4.07
N THR A 302 4.72 -6.96 -3.75
CA THR A 302 4.89 -5.89 -4.74
C THR A 302 5.92 -6.29 -5.80
N VAL A 303 7.07 -6.82 -5.37
CA VAL A 303 8.13 -7.25 -6.30
C VAL A 303 7.71 -8.49 -7.09
N ASN A 304 7.02 -9.45 -6.48
CA ASN A 304 6.46 -10.61 -7.18
C ASN A 304 5.50 -10.17 -8.29
N SER A 305 4.56 -9.26 -7.96
CA SER A 305 3.60 -8.71 -8.92
C SER A 305 4.27 -7.94 -10.05
N LEU A 306 5.31 -7.17 -9.73
CA LEU A 306 6.09 -6.44 -10.72
C LEU A 306 6.80 -7.37 -11.69
N VAL A 307 7.44 -8.42 -11.20
CA VAL A 307 8.11 -9.42 -12.03
C VAL A 307 7.12 -10.14 -12.95
N GLU A 308 5.95 -10.52 -12.44
CA GLU A 308 4.88 -11.13 -13.25
C GLU A 308 4.43 -10.23 -14.41
N LEU A 309 4.23 -8.92 -14.14
CA LEU A 309 3.87 -7.94 -15.16
C LEU A 309 4.96 -7.78 -16.20
N LEU A 310 6.20 -7.58 -15.76
CA LEU A 310 7.34 -7.36 -16.67
C LEU A 310 7.69 -8.61 -17.49
N GLU A 311 7.46 -9.80 -16.96
CA GLU A 311 7.63 -11.06 -17.69
C GLU A 311 6.46 -11.39 -18.63
N GLY A 312 5.34 -10.66 -18.54
CA GLY A 312 4.13 -10.95 -19.28
C GLY A 312 3.52 -12.32 -18.90
N ARG A 313 3.64 -12.70 -17.62
CA ARG A 313 3.07 -13.97 -17.13
C ARG A 313 1.56 -13.90 -16.96
N ARG A 314 1.00 -12.71 -16.99
CA ARG A 314 -0.44 -12.44 -16.90
C ARG A 314 -0.82 -11.22 -17.76
N ASP A 315 -2.05 -11.19 -18.18
CA ASP A 315 -2.69 -10.13 -18.96
C ASP A 315 -3.83 -9.41 -18.21
N TYR A 316 -3.97 -9.70 -16.92
CA TYR A 316 -4.96 -9.09 -16.01
C TYR A 316 -4.28 -8.35 -14.86
N HIS A 317 -5.00 -7.40 -14.29
CA HIS A 317 -4.60 -6.70 -13.07
C HIS A 317 -5.16 -7.40 -11.83
N LYS A 318 -4.43 -7.34 -10.72
CA LYS A 318 -4.83 -8.01 -9.48
C LYS A 318 -4.87 -7.04 -8.29
N LYS A 319 -5.78 -7.34 -7.37
CA LYS A 319 -5.87 -6.69 -6.06
C LYS A 319 -5.47 -7.72 -5.02
N VAL A 320 -4.36 -7.47 -4.34
CA VAL A 320 -3.85 -8.36 -3.31
C VAL A 320 -4.09 -7.74 -1.94
N PHE A 321 -4.89 -8.43 -1.13
CA PHE A 321 -5.09 -8.10 0.27
C PHE A 321 -4.23 -9.02 1.12
N LEU A 322 -3.28 -8.42 1.83
CA LEU A 322 -2.36 -9.16 2.67
C LEU A 322 -2.93 -9.34 4.07
N PRO A 323 -2.59 -10.46 4.75
CA PRO A 323 -3.09 -10.75 6.07
C PRO A 323 -2.61 -9.72 7.09
N ILE A 324 -3.42 -9.54 8.12
CA ILE A 324 -3.15 -8.71 9.29
C ILE A 324 -3.27 -9.56 10.54
N GLU A 325 -2.70 -9.12 11.64
CA GLU A 325 -2.68 -9.82 12.91
C GLU A 325 -2.88 -8.84 14.07
N LEU A 326 -3.78 -9.15 15.00
CA LEU A 326 -3.87 -8.42 16.26
C LEU A 326 -2.77 -8.93 17.20
N ILE A 327 -1.90 -8.04 17.63
CA ILE A 327 -0.88 -8.32 18.65
C ILE A 327 -1.40 -7.82 19.98
N GLU A 328 -1.93 -8.74 20.78
CA GLU A 328 -2.41 -8.44 22.12
C GLU A 328 -1.23 -8.22 23.07
N ARG A 329 -1.32 -7.15 23.86
CA ARG A 329 -0.39 -6.78 24.93
C ARG A 329 -1.15 -6.26 26.15
N GLU A 330 -0.57 -5.34 26.89
CA GLU A 330 -1.07 -4.94 28.22
C GLU A 330 -1.88 -3.64 28.22
N SER A 331 -2.09 -2.99 27.06
CA SER A 331 -2.77 -1.69 26.98
C SER A 331 -4.29 -1.77 26.95
N CYS A 332 -4.86 -2.95 27.05
CA CYS A 332 -6.31 -3.18 27.07
C CYS A 332 -6.69 -4.14 28.20
N GLN A 333 -7.84 -3.88 28.80
CA GLN A 333 -8.40 -4.77 29.82
C GLN A 333 -9.90 -4.96 29.63
N LYS A 334 -10.44 -5.97 30.28
CA LYS A 334 -11.90 -6.20 30.38
C LYS A 334 -12.50 -5.30 31.45
N ILE A 335 -13.67 -4.70 31.20
CA ILE A 335 -14.45 -3.91 32.17
C ILE A 335 -15.77 -4.58 32.51
#